data_80e528650377e26cf5ab869793af6051
#
_entry.id   80e528650377e26cf5ab869793af6051
#
_cell.length_a   1.000
_cell.length_b   1.000
_cell.length_c   1.000
_cell.angle_alpha   90.00
_cell.angle_beta   90.00
_cell.angle_gamma   90.00
#
_symmetry.space_group_name_H-M   'P 1'
#
loop_
_entity.id
_entity.type
_entity.pdbx_description
1 polymer ?
#
loop_
_entity_poly.entity_id
_entity_poly.type
_entity_poly.pdbx_seq_one_letter_code
_entity_poly.pdbx_strand_id
1 'polypeptide(L)'
;MDTVHEIAARLPDPAELRCHLNALAVLDATIGGDPRFCHYAFNAAWGPGEEAALMDDGSGNDFSVLFTSAGVLIRGFDHESKMSPYANGDEQVWPGVIDEVPAALRPLLDEPAFRDEDRDIPSVTACLWRTTGDSQWRTGSSIDFPPGSEDPDGSGRLFRLLTDRSPEAVQDHFEDYYERPVPLDAVRHVLAGRPLTATVITALNPDALSEDALLRRIAAHPEAVSHLSCDGEFDLARTDPVESIALPNGLPVTPVAGCNAGGTHYLCGPASPGAPRPVLHTDSEGRASLIAESLAEALTLVLVLPSWHDALAGFRPPALGSDHLDDHPDHPEVRDRLLGALGLPRATEQEVLERLLAVAARTVSEGFLPRVPGEEDSAFGPMLEDLGGSGNLGDLGDQDDAEVHPPSAGAR
;
A
#
# COMPACT_ATOMS: atom_id res chain seq x y z
N MET A 1 -25.77 -29.73 -7.09
CA MET A 1 -25.79 -28.93 -8.34
C MET A 1 -25.60 -27.50 -7.90
N ASP A 2 -24.44 -26.93 -8.16
CA ASP A 2 -24.17 -25.55 -7.78
C ASP A 2 -24.64 -24.65 -8.92
N THR A 3 -25.59 -23.78 -8.64
CA THR A 3 -26.16 -22.82 -9.59
C THR A 3 -26.28 -21.46 -8.95
N VAL A 4 -26.50 -20.44 -9.72
CA VAL A 4 -26.69 -19.06 -9.18
C VAL A 4 -27.80 -19.02 -8.13
N HIS A 5 -28.76 -19.96 -8.13
CA HIS A 5 -29.83 -20.04 -7.12
C HIS A 5 -29.30 -20.43 -5.74
N GLU A 6 -28.41 -21.45 -5.68
CA GLU A 6 -27.75 -21.86 -4.44
C GLU A 6 -26.73 -20.81 -3.97
N ILE A 7 -26.03 -20.17 -4.91
CA ILE A 7 -25.10 -19.07 -4.62
C ILE A 7 -25.85 -17.91 -3.98
N ALA A 8 -26.98 -17.47 -4.54
CA ALA A 8 -27.79 -16.38 -3.99
C ALA A 8 -28.20 -16.60 -2.52
N ALA A 9 -28.43 -17.84 -2.13
CA ALA A 9 -28.79 -18.20 -0.75
C ALA A 9 -27.62 -18.17 0.24
N ARG A 10 -26.36 -18.26 -0.26
CA ARG A 10 -25.12 -18.35 0.56
C ARG A 10 -24.32 -17.05 0.62
N LEU A 11 -24.59 -16.13 -0.32
CA LEU A 11 -23.87 -14.85 -0.35
C LEU A 11 -24.12 -14.01 0.93
N PRO A 12 -23.10 -13.33 1.46
CA PRO A 12 -23.23 -12.45 2.62
C PRO A 12 -23.94 -11.15 2.27
N ASP A 13 -24.13 -10.30 3.27
CA ASP A 13 -24.57 -8.94 3.04
C ASP A 13 -23.57 -8.15 2.16
N PRO A 14 -24.07 -7.17 1.34
CA PRO A 14 -23.20 -6.38 0.46
C PRO A 14 -22.01 -5.72 1.15
N ALA A 15 -22.18 -5.20 2.36
CA ALA A 15 -21.08 -4.58 3.10
C ALA A 15 -19.99 -5.59 3.51
N GLU A 16 -20.40 -6.78 3.92
CA GLU A 16 -19.49 -7.87 4.27
C GLU A 16 -18.78 -8.40 3.01
N LEU A 17 -19.53 -8.58 1.91
CA LEU A 17 -18.97 -8.98 0.62
C LEU A 17 -17.92 -7.99 0.12
N ARG A 18 -18.22 -6.69 0.23
CA ARG A 18 -17.29 -5.61 -0.15
C ARG A 18 -15.98 -5.68 0.63
N CYS A 19 -16.06 -5.82 1.96
CA CYS A 19 -14.86 -5.94 2.81
C CYS A 19 -14.04 -7.18 2.44
N HIS A 20 -14.70 -8.30 2.19
CA HIS A 20 -14.03 -9.55 1.82
C HIS A 20 -13.33 -9.45 0.46
N LEU A 21 -13.98 -8.91 -0.57
CA LEU A 21 -13.40 -8.72 -1.90
C LEU A 21 -12.21 -7.77 -1.88
N ASN A 22 -12.29 -6.68 -1.11
CA ASN A 22 -11.14 -5.81 -0.91
C ASN A 22 -9.97 -6.56 -0.23
N ALA A 23 -10.26 -7.41 0.76
CA ALA A 23 -9.24 -8.22 1.42
C ALA A 23 -8.60 -9.26 0.48
N LEU A 24 -9.38 -9.89 -0.41
CA LEU A 24 -8.84 -10.79 -1.44
C LEU A 24 -7.88 -10.05 -2.38
N ALA A 25 -8.27 -8.86 -2.86
CA ALA A 25 -7.40 -8.04 -3.71
C ALA A 25 -6.10 -7.61 -2.99
N VAL A 26 -6.18 -7.26 -1.70
CA VAL A 26 -4.99 -6.93 -0.89
C VAL A 26 -4.08 -8.14 -0.70
N LEU A 27 -4.64 -9.32 -0.43
CA LEU A 27 -3.88 -10.58 -0.33
C LEU A 27 -3.16 -10.89 -1.63
N ASP A 28 -3.89 -10.87 -2.72
CA ASP A 28 -3.38 -11.19 -4.05
C ASP A 28 -2.24 -10.26 -4.47
N ALA A 29 -2.44 -8.95 -4.33
CA ALA A 29 -1.41 -7.95 -4.62
C ALA A 29 -0.17 -8.10 -3.73
N THR A 30 -0.36 -8.48 -2.45
CA THR A 30 0.77 -8.66 -1.51
C THR A 30 1.54 -9.94 -1.82
N ILE A 31 0.83 -11.05 -2.08
CA ILE A 31 1.43 -12.34 -2.39
C ILE A 31 2.11 -12.28 -3.76
N GLY A 32 1.42 -11.85 -4.80
CA GLY A 32 1.90 -11.81 -6.18
C GLY A 32 3.01 -10.80 -6.41
N GLY A 33 2.88 -9.62 -5.83
CA GLY A 33 3.84 -8.53 -5.96
C GLY A 33 3.86 -7.83 -7.33
N ASP A 34 3.30 -8.42 -8.37
CA ASP A 34 3.15 -7.84 -9.72
C ASP A 34 1.66 -7.87 -10.10
N PRO A 35 1.03 -6.70 -10.29
CA PRO A 35 -0.40 -6.61 -10.61
C PRO A 35 -0.84 -7.38 -11.86
N ARG A 36 0.08 -7.64 -12.79
CA ARG A 36 -0.22 -8.38 -14.02
C ARG A 36 -0.55 -9.87 -13.81
N PHE A 37 -0.19 -10.40 -12.65
CA PHE A 37 -0.44 -11.79 -12.27
C PHE A 37 -1.47 -11.93 -11.16
N CYS A 38 -2.10 -10.82 -10.74
CA CYS A 38 -3.15 -10.86 -9.73
C CYS A 38 -4.48 -11.23 -10.39
N HIS A 39 -5.20 -12.20 -9.80
CA HIS A 39 -6.55 -12.56 -10.21
C HIS A 39 -7.60 -11.58 -9.64
N TYR A 40 -7.38 -11.04 -8.44
CA TYR A 40 -8.33 -10.18 -7.76
C TYR A 40 -7.89 -8.73 -7.78
N ALA A 41 -8.83 -7.84 -8.09
CA ALA A 41 -8.63 -6.40 -8.02
C ALA A 41 -9.82 -5.72 -7.34
N PHE A 42 -9.59 -4.60 -6.67
CA PHE A 42 -10.63 -3.77 -6.07
C PHE A 42 -10.36 -2.30 -6.41
N ASN A 43 -11.35 -1.65 -7.04
CA ASN A 43 -11.30 -0.24 -7.38
C ASN A 43 -12.37 0.53 -6.59
N ALA A 44 -11.95 1.30 -5.59
CA ALA A 44 -12.84 2.12 -4.76
C ALA A 44 -13.34 3.41 -5.45
N ALA A 45 -12.85 3.70 -6.65
CA ALA A 45 -13.20 4.88 -7.43
C ALA A 45 -13.50 4.49 -8.90
N TRP A 46 -14.34 3.45 -9.10
CA TRP A 46 -14.73 2.96 -10.42
C TRP A 46 -15.51 4.02 -11.21
N GLY A 47 -16.47 4.66 -10.54
CA GLY A 47 -17.25 5.77 -11.04
C GLY A 47 -17.71 6.69 -9.90
N PRO A 48 -18.43 7.76 -10.16
CA PRO A 48 -18.94 8.67 -9.13
C PRO A 48 -19.88 7.96 -8.14
N GLY A 49 -19.38 7.58 -6.96
CA GLY A 49 -20.10 6.81 -5.96
C GLY A 49 -20.24 5.33 -6.29
N GLU A 50 -19.37 4.81 -7.11
CA GLU A 50 -19.33 3.41 -7.54
C GLU A 50 -17.98 2.78 -7.24
N GLU A 51 -18.00 1.51 -6.84
CA GLU A 51 -16.82 0.69 -6.60
C GLU A 51 -16.95 -0.62 -7.37
N ALA A 52 -15.82 -1.20 -7.77
CA ALA A 52 -15.77 -2.47 -8.47
C ALA A 52 -14.78 -3.44 -7.82
N ALA A 53 -15.22 -4.68 -7.66
CA ALA A 53 -14.31 -5.80 -7.40
C ALA A 53 -14.31 -6.71 -8.63
N LEU A 54 -13.13 -7.11 -9.04
CA LEU A 54 -12.90 -7.88 -10.26
C LEU A 54 -12.12 -9.15 -9.93
N MET A 55 -12.41 -10.21 -10.65
CA MET A 55 -11.59 -11.42 -10.68
C MET A 55 -11.47 -11.88 -12.14
N ASP A 56 -10.24 -12.19 -12.54
CA ASP A 56 -9.92 -12.81 -13.83
C ASP A 56 -8.87 -13.89 -13.57
N ASP A 57 -9.19 -15.13 -13.91
CA ASP A 57 -8.30 -16.29 -13.67
C ASP A 57 -7.26 -16.49 -14.79
N GLY A 58 -7.22 -15.60 -15.78
CA GLY A 58 -6.32 -15.69 -16.92
C GLY A 58 -6.65 -16.82 -17.91
N SER A 59 -7.68 -17.64 -17.63
CA SER A 59 -8.14 -18.76 -18.49
C SER A 59 -9.40 -18.40 -19.27
N GLY A 60 -9.88 -17.15 -19.17
CA GLY A 60 -11.12 -16.68 -19.79
C GLY A 60 -12.35 -16.80 -18.90
N ASN A 61 -12.16 -17.04 -17.60
CA ASN A 61 -13.22 -16.98 -16.61
C ASN A 61 -13.04 -15.74 -15.77
N ASP A 62 -14.10 -14.98 -15.58
CA ASP A 62 -14.06 -13.75 -14.84
C ASP A 62 -15.36 -13.49 -14.07
N PHE A 63 -15.26 -12.63 -13.05
CA PHE A 63 -16.44 -12.01 -12.48
C PHE A 63 -16.18 -10.53 -12.13
N SER A 64 -17.27 -9.78 -12.08
CA SER A 64 -17.29 -8.43 -11.56
C SER A 64 -18.39 -8.25 -10.53
N VAL A 65 -18.09 -7.48 -9.47
CA VAL A 65 -19.06 -7.06 -8.45
C VAL A 65 -19.07 -5.55 -8.38
N LEU A 66 -20.17 -4.94 -8.84
CA LEU A 66 -20.34 -3.50 -8.90
C LEU A 66 -21.22 -3.03 -7.73
N PHE A 67 -20.67 -2.15 -6.90
CA PHE A 67 -21.35 -1.53 -5.78
C PHE A 67 -21.76 -0.12 -6.16
N THR A 68 -23.06 0.18 -6.08
CA THR A 68 -23.63 1.48 -6.44
C THR A 68 -24.63 1.96 -5.39
N SER A 69 -25.08 3.18 -5.50
CA SER A 69 -26.17 3.71 -4.65
C SER A 69 -27.52 3.00 -4.87
N ALA A 70 -27.73 2.36 -6.01
CA ALA A 70 -28.96 1.60 -6.32
C ALA A 70 -28.93 0.18 -5.77
N GLY A 71 -27.76 -0.36 -5.47
CA GLY A 71 -27.53 -1.72 -5.01
C GLY A 71 -26.25 -2.33 -5.57
N VAL A 72 -26.20 -3.66 -5.59
CA VAL A 72 -25.04 -4.42 -6.04
C VAL A 72 -25.44 -5.36 -7.17
N LEU A 73 -24.61 -5.42 -8.21
CA LEU A 73 -24.70 -6.38 -9.30
C LEU A 73 -23.45 -7.27 -9.33
N ILE A 74 -23.65 -8.57 -9.41
CA ILE A 74 -22.57 -9.56 -9.64
C ILE A 74 -22.80 -10.16 -11.02
N ARG A 75 -21.78 -10.10 -11.86
CA ARG A 75 -21.71 -10.75 -13.15
C ARG A 75 -20.59 -11.78 -13.12
N GLY A 76 -20.85 -13.00 -13.57
CA GLY A 76 -19.84 -14.06 -13.74
C GLY A 76 -19.90 -14.60 -15.15
N PHE A 77 -18.74 -14.91 -15.70
CA PHE A 77 -18.58 -15.53 -17.00
C PHE A 77 -17.67 -16.74 -16.90
N ASP A 78 -18.20 -17.90 -17.26
CA ASP A 78 -17.48 -19.15 -17.44
C ASP A 78 -17.44 -19.50 -18.94
N HIS A 79 -16.26 -19.41 -19.55
CA HIS A 79 -16.11 -19.62 -20.99
C HIS A 79 -16.39 -21.04 -21.42
N GLU A 80 -16.23 -22.04 -20.53
CA GLU A 80 -16.49 -23.45 -20.80
C GLU A 80 -17.96 -23.86 -20.56
N SER A 81 -18.75 -22.98 -19.90
CA SER A 81 -20.16 -23.23 -19.66
C SER A 81 -20.92 -23.37 -20.99
N LYS A 82 -21.84 -24.34 -21.05
CA LYS A 82 -22.80 -24.46 -22.18
C LYS A 82 -23.73 -23.25 -22.27
N MET A 83 -23.84 -22.45 -21.19
CA MET A 83 -24.61 -21.23 -21.14
C MET A 83 -23.82 -20.02 -21.66
N SER A 84 -22.53 -20.20 -21.97
CA SER A 84 -21.71 -19.16 -22.58
C SER A 84 -22.33 -18.68 -23.90
N PRO A 85 -22.44 -17.36 -24.12
CA PRO A 85 -22.89 -16.80 -25.41
C PRO A 85 -22.10 -17.34 -26.61
N TYR A 86 -20.85 -17.72 -26.39
CA TYR A 86 -19.95 -18.21 -27.42
C TYR A 86 -20.10 -19.74 -27.69
N ALA A 87 -20.68 -20.46 -26.73
CA ALA A 87 -20.92 -21.91 -26.86
C ALA A 87 -22.28 -22.28 -27.49
N ASN A 88 -23.25 -21.35 -27.40
CA ASN A 88 -24.65 -21.61 -27.79
C ASN A 88 -24.93 -21.20 -29.23
N GLY A 89 -24.20 -21.07 -30.15
CA GLY A 89 -24.44 -20.87 -31.60
C GLY A 89 -25.32 -19.67 -32.00
N ASP A 90 -26.08 -19.13 -31.07
CA ASP A 90 -26.97 -17.99 -31.25
C ASP A 90 -26.28 -16.66 -30.88
N GLU A 91 -25.09 -16.72 -30.28
CA GLU A 91 -24.32 -15.56 -29.83
C GLU A 91 -25.14 -14.62 -28.92
N GLN A 92 -25.91 -15.18 -28.01
CA GLN A 92 -26.79 -14.44 -27.09
C GLN A 92 -26.60 -14.94 -25.66
N VAL A 93 -26.82 -14.04 -24.71
CA VAL A 93 -26.89 -14.40 -23.30
C VAL A 93 -27.96 -15.47 -23.10
N TRP A 94 -27.67 -16.48 -22.28
CA TRP A 94 -28.61 -17.54 -21.98
C TRP A 94 -29.93 -17.02 -21.42
N PRO A 95 -31.11 -17.45 -21.92
CA PRO A 95 -32.40 -16.95 -21.49
C PRO A 95 -32.61 -17.04 -19.98
N GLY A 96 -33.12 -16.01 -19.39
CA GLY A 96 -33.38 -15.90 -17.94
C GLY A 96 -32.23 -15.35 -17.10
N VAL A 97 -30.96 -15.41 -17.58
CA VAL A 97 -29.80 -15.00 -16.76
C VAL A 97 -29.84 -13.52 -16.39
N ILE A 98 -30.18 -12.62 -17.33
CA ILE A 98 -30.21 -11.16 -17.12
C ILE A 98 -31.59 -10.53 -17.30
N ASP A 99 -32.59 -11.29 -17.69
CA ASP A 99 -33.90 -10.78 -18.10
C ASP A 99 -34.62 -10.04 -16.98
N GLU A 100 -34.45 -10.50 -15.74
CA GLU A 100 -35.10 -9.97 -14.53
C GLU A 100 -34.24 -8.95 -13.78
N VAL A 101 -33.07 -8.54 -14.30
CA VAL A 101 -32.24 -7.51 -13.67
C VAL A 101 -33.01 -6.21 -13.55
N PRO A 102 -33.12 -5.61 -12.34
CA PRO A 102 -33.86 -4.37 -12.11
C PRO A 102 -33.38 -3.23 -13.01
N ALA A 103 -34.31 -2.39 -13.46
CA ALA A 103 -34.01 -1.27 -14.35
C ALA A 103 -32.91 -0.33 -13.81
N ALA A 104 -32.82 -0.18 -12.48
CA ALA A 104 -31.79 0.64 -11.82
C ALA A 104 -30.37 0.06 -11.93
N LEU A 105 -30.23 -1.26 -12.09
CA LEU A 105 -28.94 -1.94 -12.19
C LEU A 105 -28.62 -2.39 -13.62
N ARG A 106 -29.61 -2.38 -14.51
CA ARG A 106 -29.46 -2.82 -15.90
C ARG A 106 -28.35 -2.09 -16.67
N PRO A 107 -28.13 -0.77 -16.51
CA PRO A 107 -27.01 -0.09 -17.17
C PRO A 107 -25.63 -0.65 -16.85
N LEU A 108 -25.46 -1.31 -15.69
CA LEU A 108 -24.19 -1.94 -15.30
C LEU A 108 -23.82 -3.16 -16.15
N LEU A 109 -24.80 -3.77 -16.85
CA LEU A 109 -24.56 -4.86 -17.82
C LEU A 109 -23.96 -4.33 -19.13
N ASP A 110 -24.09 -3.03 -19.38
CA ASP A 110 -23.56 -2.36 -20.56
C ASP A 110 -22.19 -1.73 -20.34
N GLU A 111 -21.56 -2.00 -19.17
CA GLU A 111 -20.22 -1.55 -18.84
C GLU A 111 -19.20 -2.06 -19.89
N PRO A 112 -18.52 -1.17 -20.64
CA PRO A 112 -17.63 -1.56 -21.72
C PRO A 112 -16.50 -2.51 -21.28
N ALA A 113 -16.01 -2.36 -20.03
CA ALA A 113 -14.97 -3.21 -19.48
C ALA A 113 -15.34 -4.70 -19.34
N PHE A 114 -16.63 -5.04 -19.47
CA PHE A 114 -17.16 -6.40 -19.31
C PHE A 114 -17.84 -6.94 -20.58
N ARG A 115 -17.57 -6.33 -21.72
CA ARG A 115 -18.11 -6.75 -23.01
C ARG A 115 -16.97 -7.21 -23.93
N ASP A 116 -17.27 -8.15 -24.80
CA ASP A 116 -16.40 -8.48 -25.91
C ASP A 116 -16.34 -7.29 -26.89
N GLU A 117 -15.14 -6.75 -27.10
CA GLU A 117 -14.92 -5.57 -27.95
C GLU A 117 -15.37 -5.81 -29.40
N ASP A 118 -15.25 -7.07 -29.88
CA ASP A 118 -15.54 -7.44 -31.26
C ASP A 118 -17.03 -7.73 -31.53
N ARG A 119 -17.81 -8.13 -30.50
CA ARG A 119 -19.14 -8.71 -30.67
C ARG A 119 -20.28 -7.92 -30.02
N ASP A 120 -19.98 -6.93 -29.18
CA ASP A 120 -20.98 -6.13 -28.44
C ASP A 120 -22.00 -6.96 -27.62
N ILE A 121 -21.56 -8.14 -27.12
CA ILE A 121 -22.38 -9.07 -26.35
C ILE A 121 -21.88 -9.07 -24.90
N PRO A 122 -22.75 -9.00 -23.89
CA PRO A 122 -22.34 -9.20 -22.51
C PRO A 122 -21.79 -10.61 -22.29
N SER A 123 -20.55 -10.72 -21.84
CA SER A 123 -19.96 -12.00 -21.42
C SER A 123 -20.50 -12.36 -20.04
N VAL A 124 -21.61 -13.13 -20.00
CA VAL A 124 -22.27 -13.51 -18.74
C VAL A 124 -22.91 -14.88 -18.84
N THR A 125 -22.62 -15.74 -17.86
CA THR A 125 -23.26 -17.05 -17.66
C THR A 125 -24.02 -17.12 -16.34
N ALA A 126 -23.66 -16.28 -15.36
CA ALA A 126 -24.28 -16.18 -14.04
C ALA A 126 -24.45 -14.71 -13.64
N CYS A 127 -25.64 -14.33 -13.17
CA CYS A 127 -25.93 -12.97 -12.74
C CYS A 127 -26.75 -12.95 -11.44
N LEU A 128 -26.31 -12.14 -10.47
CA LEU A 128 -26.97 -11.93 -9.18
C LEU A 128 -27.06 -10.44 -8.89
N TRP A 129 -28.08 -10.06 -8.17
CA TRP A 129 -28.23 -8.67 -7.74
C TRP A 129 -28.93 -8.55 -6.39
N ARG A 130 -28.70 -7.42 -5.73
CA ARG A 130 -29.42 -7.02 -4.53
C ARG A 130 -29.58 -5.50 -4.56
N THR A 131 -30.82 -5.03 -4.74
CA THR A 131 -31.11 -3.61 -4.65
C THR A 131 -31.06 -3.13 -3.20
N THR A 132 -30.96 -1.82 -2.96
CA THR A 132 -30.94 -1.24 -1.60
C THR A 132 -32.21 -1.56 -0.79
N GLY A 133 -33.32 -1.89 -1.45
CA GLY A 133 -34.58 -2.29 -0.81
C GLY A 133 -34.73 -3.78 -0.55
N ASP A 134 -33.84 -4.61 -1.09
CA ASP A 134 -33.92 -6.06 -0.95
C ASP A 134 -33.24 -6.56 0.32
N SER A 135 -33.84 -7.54 0.98
CA SER A 135 -33.23 -8.26 2.13
C SER A 135 -32.39 -9.47 1.72
N GLN A 136 -32.49 -9.92 0.49
CA GLN A 136 -31.85 -11.13 -0.03
C GLN A 136 -31.28 -10.88 -1.43
N TRP A 137 -30.27 -11.66 -1.79
CA TRP A 137 -29.78 -11.72 -3.16
C TRP A 137 -30.81 -12.36 -4.07
N ARG A 138 -30.88 -11.88 -5.31
CA ARG A 138 -31.76 -12.35 -6.35
C ARG A 138 -30.99 -12.73 -7.59
N THR A 139 -31.58 -13.57 -8.39
CA THR A 139 -31.13 -13.99 -9.72
C THR A 139 -32.34 -14.24 -10.61
N GLY A 140 -32.14 -14.52 -11.88
CA GLY A 140 -33.24 -14.86 -12.78
C GLY A 140 -34.00 -16.11 -12.30
N SER A 141 -35.31 -16.00 -12.21
CA SER A 141 -36.15 -17.09 -11.69
C SER A 141 -36.52 -18.15 -12.74
N SER A 142 -36.34 -17.84 -14.03
CA SER A 142 -36.77 -18.66 -15.16
C SER A 142 -35.61 -19.27 -15.96
N ILE A 143 -34.44 -19.43 -15.36
CA ILE A 143 -33.27 -20.03 -16.01
C ILE A 143 -33.51 -21.55 -16.21
N ASP A 144 -33.46 -22.01 -17.45
CA ASP A 144 -33.53 -23.45 -17.80
C ASP A 144 -32.07 -23.95 -17.94
N PHE A 145 -31.54 -24.56 -16.90
CA PHE A 145 -30.15 -25.03 -16.87
C PHE A 145 -29.95 -26.24 -17.79
N PRO A 146 -28.86 -26.24 -18.59
CA PRO A 146 -28.56 -27.38 -19.45
C PRO A 146 -28.22 -28.63 -18.61
N PRO A 147 -28.72 -29.81 -18.99
CA PRO A 147 -28.49 -31.03 -18.25
C PRO A 147 -27.05 -31.54 -18.38
N GLY A 148 -26.61 -32.32 -17.40
CA GLY A 148 -25.35 -33.07 -17.42
C GLY A 148 -24.12 -32.33 -16.89
N SER A 149 -24.31 -31.19 -16.23
CA SER A 149 -23.28 -30.48 -15.43
C SER A 149 -23.72 -30.38 -13.97
N GLU A 150 -22.79 -30.46 -13.04
CA GLU A 150 -23.01 -30.14 -11.62
C GLU A 150 -22.95 -28.63 -11.36
N ASP A 151 -22.27 -27.90 -12.26
CA ASP A 151 -22.11 -26.43 -12.24
C ASP A 151 -22.41 -25.91 -13.67
N PRO A 152 -23.68 -25.83 -14.07
CA PRO A 152 -24.04 -25.55 -15.46
C PRO A 152 -23.79 -24.11 -15.91
N ASP A 153 -23.83 -23.16 -14.99
CA ASP A 153 -23.61 -21.73 -15.22
C ASP A 153 -22.22 -21.25 -14.76
N GLY A 154 -21.39 -22.17 -14.21
CA GLY A 154 -20.07 -21.89 -13.69
C GLY A 154 -20.04 -21.14 -12.34
N SER A 155 -21.21 -20.84 -11.78
CA SER A 155 -21.31 -20.00 -10.57
C SER A 155 -20.70 -20.66 -9.34
N GLY A 156 -20.74 -21.98 -9.23
CA GLY A 156 -20.16 -22.73 -8.13
C GLY A 156 -18.64 -22.52 -8.03
N ARG A 157 -17.95 -22.60 -9.17
CA ARG A 157 -16.51 -22.37 -9.29
C ARG A 157 -16.16 -20.89 -9.19
N LEU A 158 -16.81 -20.04 -9.98
CA LEU A 158 -16.54 -18.59 -10.05
C LEU A 158 -16.70 -17.91 -8.69
N PHE A 159 -17.77 -18.23 -7.96
CA PHE A 159 -18.12 -17.56 -6.72
C PHE A 159 -17.75 -18.34 -5.46
N ARG A 160 -16.85 -19.33 -5.59
CA ARG A 160 -16.42 -20.18 -4.48
C ARG A 160 -15.96 -19.36 -3.27
N LEU A 161 -15.05 -18.41 -3.48
CA LEU A 161 -14.55 -17.56 -2.38
C LEU A 161 -15.51 -16.46 -1.96
N LEU A 162 -16.59 -16.21 -2.69
CA LEU A 162 -17.65 -15.30 -2.25
C LEU A 162 -18.61 -15.98 -1.26
N THR A 163 -18.74 -17.31 -1.37
CA THR A 163 -19.63 -18.14 -0.51
C THR A 163 -18.90 -18.87 0.61
N ASP A 164 -17.71 -19.41 0.36
CA ASP A 164 -16.79 -19.93 1.38
C ASP A 164 -15.67 -18.91 1.63
N ARG A 165 -15.87 -18.11 2.66
CA ARG A 165 -14.98 -17.01 3.03
C ARG A 165 -14.07 -17.36 4.20
N SER A 166 -13.94 -18.67 4.50
CA SER A 166 -13.05 -19.14 5.55
C SER A 166 -11.60 -18.79 5.20
N PRO A 167 -10.79 -18.42 6.20
CA PRO A 167 -9.36 -18.18 5.96
C PRO A 167 -8.65 -19.37 5.33
N GLU A 168 -9.09 -20.57 5.64
CA GLU A 168 -8.57 -21.82 5.09
C GLU A 168 -8.87 -21.96 3.59
N ALA A 169 -10.09 -21.67 3.14
CA ALA A 169 -10.44 -21.69 1.72
C ALA A 169 -9.69 -20.63 0.89
N VAL A 170 -9.45 -19.46 1.50
CA VAL A 170 -8.67 -18.39 0.90
C VAL A 170 -7.19 -18.77 0.85
N GLN A 171 -6.64 -19.36 1.90
CA GLN A 171 -5.28 -19.88 1.93
C GLN A 171 -5.05 -20.91 0.84
N ASP A 172 -5.92 -21.96 0.79
CA ASP A 172 -5.83 -23.03 -0.18
C ASP A 172 -5.84 -22.50 -1.63
N HIS A 173 -6.68 -21.51 -1.92
CA HIS A 173 -6.73 -20.89 -3.23
C HIS A 173 -5.40 -20.20 -3.61
N PHE A 174 -4.82 -19.42 -2.72
CA PHE A 174 -3.58 -18.71 -3.02
C PHE A 174 -2.36 -19.65 -3.00
N GLU A 175 -2.35 -20.70 -2.16
CA GLU A 175 -1.31 -21.72 -2.19
C GLU A 175 -1.31 -22.50 -3.51
N ASP A 176 -2.51 -22.84 -4.01
CA ASP A 176 -2.68 -23.56 -5.28
C ASP A 176 -2.25 -22.67 -6.47
N TYR A 177 -2.67 -21.41 -6.47
CA TYR A 177 -2.36 -20.47 -7.55
C TYR A 177 -0.89 -20.06 -7.61
N TYR A 178 -0.29 -19.72 -6.46
CA TYR A 178 1.11 -19.28 -6.41
C TYR A 178 2.10 -20.43 -6.23
N GLU A 179 1.64 -21.67 -6.13
CA GLU A 179 2.44 -22.89 -5.95
C GLU A 179 3.44 -22.77 -4.78
N ARG A 180 3.04 -22.09 -3.70
CA ARG A 180 3.87 -21.87 -2.51
C ARG A 180 3.04 -21.74 -1.22
N PRO A 181 3.62 -22.08 -0.06
CA PRO A 181 2.93 -21.91 1.22
C PRO A 181 2.54 -20.45 1.49
N VAL A 182 1.32 -20.23 1.97
CA VAL A 182 0.78 -18.94 2.39
C VAL A 182 0.42 -19.03 3.87
N PRO A 183 1.03 -18.24 4.77
CA PRO A 183 0.78 -18.34 6.20
C PRO A 183 -0.67 -17.99 6.58
N LEU A 184 -1.39 -18.94 7.17
CA LEU A 184 -2.80 -18.79 7.53
C LEU A 184 -3.06 -17.61 8.48
N ASP A 185 -2.14 -17.34 9.42
CA ASP A 185 -2.29 -16.21 10.35
C ASP A 185 -2.18 -14.85 9.63
N ALA A 186 -1.38 -14.75 8.57
CA ALA A 186 -1.30 -13.58 7.72
C ALA A 186 -2.60 -13.40 6.90
N VAL A 187 -3.16 -14.50 6.36
CA VAL A 187 -4.47 -14.50 5.70
C VAL A 187 -5.56 -14.01 6.65
N ARG A 188 -5.63 -14.57 7.87
CA ARG A 188 -6.59 -14.14 8.91
C ARG A 188 -6.43 -12.66 9.27
N HIS A 189 -5.19 -12.18 9.34
CA HIS A 189 -4.90 -10.77 9.63
C HIS A 189 -5.53 -9.85 8.60
N VAL A 190 -5.32 -10.14 7.31
CA VAL A 190 -5.83 -9.32 6.19
C VAL A 190 -7.36 -9.43 6.08
N LEU A 191 -7.92 -10.64 6.18
CA LEU A 191 -9.38 -10.85 6.14
C LEU A 191 -10.11 -10.15 7.30
N ALA A 192 -9.44 -9.93 8.43
CA ALA A 192 -9.96 -9.13 9.54
C ALA A 192 -9.91 -7.62 9.30
N GLY A 193 -9.47 -7.15 8.13
CA GLY A 193 -9.35 -5.73 7.79
C GLY A 193 -8.27 -4.98 8.59
N ARG A 194 -7.30 -5.70 9.17
CA ARG A 194 -6.23 -5.09 9.95
C ARG A 194 -5.19 -4.46 9.02
N PRO A 195 -4.55 -3.35 9.41
CA PRO A 195 -3.49 -2.71 8.62
C PRO A 195 -2.34 -3.68 8.32
N LEU A 196 -1.80 -3.62 7.10
CA LEU A 196 -0.62 -4.38 6.73
C LEU A 196 0.59 -3.89 7.52
N THR A 197 1.25 -4.80 8.25
CA THR A 197 2.53 -4.54 8.92
C THR A 197 3.68 -5.15 8.11
N ALA A 198 4.91 -4.69 8.33
CA ALA A 198 6.09 -5.28 7.69
C ALA A 198 6.17 -6.79 7.91
N THR A 199 5.83 -7.27 9.12
CA THR A 199 5.80 -8.70 9.45
C THR A 199 4.80 -9.46 8.60
N VAL A 200 3.60 -8.94 8.40
CA VAL A 200 2.55 -9.58 7.58
C VAL A 200 2.94 -9.57 6.11
N ILE A 201 3.45 -8.45 5.59
CA ILE A 201 3.94 -8.33 4.21
C ILE A 201 5.05 -9.34 3.94
N THR A 202 6.07 -9.39 4.79
CA THR A 202 7.19 -10.32 4.65
C THR A 202 6.76 -11.79 4.79
N ALA A 203 5.77 -12.07 5.64
CA ALA A 203 5.22 -13.43 5.77
C ALA A 203 4.50 -13.88 4.50
N LEU A 204 3.72 -13.00 3.86
CA LEU A 204 3.00 -13.27 2.61
C LEU A 204 3.95 -13.29 1.40
N ASN A 205 4.94 -12.42 1.38
CA ASN A 205 5.92 -12.32 0.30
C ASN A 205 7.28 -11.89 0.88
N PRO A 206 8.19 -12.83 1.12
CA PRO A 206 9.51 -12.55 1.71
C PRO A 206 10.33 -11.52 0.93
N ASP A 207 10.12 -11.42 -0.38
CA ASP A 207 10.87 -10.51 -1.24
C ASP A 207 10.18 -9.16 -1.42
N ALA A 208 8.96 -8.98 -0.91
CA ALA A 208 8.16 -7.76 -1.13
C ALA A 208 8.85 -6.48 -0.62
N LEU A 209 9.58 -6.57 0.47
CA LEU A 209 10.32 -5.47 1.08
C LEU A 209 11.83 -5.55 0.82
N SER A 210 12.27 -6.40 -0.11
CA SER A 210 13.66 -6.43 -0.51
C SER A 210 14.08 -5.12 -1.20
N GLU A 211 15.35 -4.74 -1.05
CA GLU A 211 15.89 -3.51 -1.62
C GLU A 211 15.65 -3.43 -3.14
N ASP A 212 15.94 -4.52 -3.86
CA ASP A 212 15.73 -4.58 -5.30
C ASP A 212 14.26 -4.42 -5.70
N ALA A 213 13.32 -5.01 -4.95
CA ALA A 213 11.90 -4.88 -5.23
C ALA A 213 11.41 -3.46 -4.97
N LEU A 214 11.86 -2.83 -3.88
CA LEU A 214 11.53 -1.45 -3.54
C LEU A 214 12.07 -0.47 -4.59
N LEU A 215 13.34 -0.60 -4.96
CA LEU A 215 13.96 0.26 -5.97
C LEU A 215 13.27 0.15 -7.34
N ARG A 216 12.91 -1.08 -7.76
CA ARG A 216 12.14 -1.27 -9.00
C ARG A 216 10.76 -0.61 -8.94
N ARG A 217 10.03 -0.75 -7.81
CA ARG A 217 8.70 -0.12 -7.66
C ARG A 217 8.78 1.40 -7.67
N ILE A 218 9.77 1.98 -6.99
CA ILE A 218 10.00 3.43 -7.04
C ILE A 218 10.27 3.87 -8.48
N ALA A 219 11.20 3.21 -9.18
CA ALA A 219 11.54 3.56 -10.56
C ALA A 219 10.37 3.45 -11.53
N ALA A 220 9.41 2.54 -11.27
CA ALA A 220 8.19 2.38 -12.06
C ALA A 220 7.09 3.40 -11.72
N HIS A 221 7.25 4.20 -10.64
CA HIS A 221 6.24 5.12 -10.16
C HIS A 221 6.73 6.58 -10.16
N PRO A 222 6.49 7.37 -11.23
CA PRO A 222 7.04 8.73 -11.38
C PRO A 222 6.70 9.68 -10.24
N GLU A 223 5.49 9.59 -9.67
CA GLU A 223 5.09 10.41 -8.52
C GLU A 223 5.95 10.09 -7.28
N ALA A 224 6.24 8.80 -7.03
CA ALA A 224 7.11 8.41 -5.93
C ALA A 224 8.54 8.93 -6.11
N VAL A 225 9.08 8.84 -7.33
CA VAL A 225 10.42 9.40 -7.66
C VAL A 225 10.43 10.90 -7.37
N SER A 226 9.42 11.64 -7.83
CA SER A 226 9.34 13.09 -7.63
C SER A 226 9.20 13.46 -6.15
N HIS A 227 8.30 12.82 -5.43
CA HIS A 227 8.05 13.12 -4.03
C HIS A 227 9.26 12.78 -3.14
N LEU A 228 9.89 11.62 -3.33
CA LEU A 228 11.07 11.23 -2.58
C LEU A 228 12.25 12.18 -2.83
N SER A 229 12.44 12.66 -4.07
CA SER A 229 13.55 13.56 -4.41
C SER A 229 13.33 14.99 -3.92
N CYS A 230 12.09 15.48 -3.89
CA CYS A 230 11.77 16.88 -3.54
C CYS A 230 11.45 17.02 -2.05
N ASP A 231 10.43 16.31 -1.58
CA ASP A 231 9.87 16.49 -0.23
C ASP A 231 10.52 15.53 0.79
N GLY A 232 10.89 14.32 0.33
CA GLY A 232 11.50 13.30 1.19
C GLY A 232 13.01 13.45 1.37
N GLU A 233 13.67 14.34 0.62
CA GLU A 233 15.14 14.47 0.58
C GLU A 233 15.86 13.14 0.36
N PHE A 234 15.27 12.26 -0.44
CA PHE A 234 15.75 10.91 -0.75
C PHE A 234 15.81 10.70 -2.26
N ASP A 235 16.76 11.39 -2.92
CA ASP A 235 16.92 11.37 -4.38
C ASP A 235 17.78 10.18 -4.83
N LEU A 236 17.14 9.17 -5.41
CA LEU A 236 17.79 7.97 -5.94
C LEU A 236 18.70 8.23 -7.15
N ALA A 237 18.61 9.40 -7.78
CA ALA A 237 19.51 9.78 -8.86
C ALA A 237 20.86 10.34 -8.35
N ARG A 238 20.97 10.63 -7.06
CA ARG A 238 22.18 11.18 -6.42
C ARG A 238 22.88 10.11 -5.57
N THR A 239 23.61 9.24 -6.23
CA THR A 239 24.37 8.15 -5.57
C THR A 239 25.86 8.40 -5.52
N ASP A 240 26.34 9.56 -5.97
CA ASP A 240 27.76 9.94 -5.90
C ASP A 240 28.00 10.81 -4.65
N PRO A 241 28.49 10.24 -3.55
CA PRO A 241 28.75 11.01 -2.33
C PRO A 241 29.91 11.98 -2.54
N VAL A 242 29.87 13.12 -1.84
CA VAL A 242 30.95 14.13 -1.89
C VAL A 242 32.28 13.55 -1.39
N GLU A 243 32.21 12.67 -0.39
CA GLU A 243 33.37 12.03 0.24
C GLU A 243 33.16 10.52 0.37
N SER A 244 34.23 9.77 0.16
CA SER A 244 34.24 8.34 0.49
C SER A 244 34.29 8.17 2.00
N ILE A 245 33.46 7.30 2.54
CA ILE A 245 33.41 7.02 3.98
C ILE A 245 33.76 5.57 4.29
N ALA A 246 34.27 5.32 5.50
CA ALA A 246 34.48 4.00 6.06
C ALA A 246 33.90 3.93 7.48
N LEU A 247 33.25 2.81 7.81
CA LEU A 247 32.69 2.58 9.13
C LEU A 247 33.71 1.89 10.06
N PRO A 248 33.82 2.33 11.33
CA PRO A 248 34.67 1.69 12.31
C PRO A 248 34.38 0.20 12.57
N ASN A 249 33.12 -0.21 12.40
CA ASN A 249 32.70 -1.61 12.52
C ASN A 249 33.13 -2.50 11.32
N GLY A 250 33.73 -1.90 10.29
CA GLY A 250 34.23 -2.61 9.10
C GLY A 250 33.14 -3.02 8.09
N LEU A 251 31.89 -2.64 8.29
CA LEU A 251 30.84 -2.93 7.33
C LEU A 251 31.03 -2.11 6.05
N PRO A 252 30.83 -2.70 4.86
CA PRO A 252 30.81 -1.95 3.62
C PRO A 252 29.60 -1.02 3.58
N VAL A 253 29.73 0.10 2.88
CA VAL A 253 28.63 1.05 2.63
C VAL A 253 28.34 1.17 1.15
N THR A 254 27.08 1.28 0.80
CA THR A 254 26.61 1.50 -0.58
C THR A 254 25.73 2.72 -0.59
N PRO A 255 26.09 3.81 -1.27
CA PRO A 255 25.22 4.98 -1.39
C PRO A 255 23.96 4.59 -2.18
N VAL A 256 22.79 5.00 -1.69
CA VAL A 256 21.48 4.67 -2.30
C VAL A 256 20.69 5.90 -2.69
N ALA A 257 20.88 7.03 -2.02
CA ALA A 257 20.22 8.30 -2.32
C ALA A 257 21.03 9.47 -1.78
N GLY A 258 20.80 10.65 -2.32
CA GLY A 258 21.32 11.90 -1.79
C GLY A 258 20.20 12.86 -1.42
N CYS A 259 20.50 13.86 -0.59
CA CYS A 259 19.58 14.96 -0.32
C CYS A 259 19.99 16.26 -1.01
N ASN A 260 19.09 17.22 -1.10
CA ASN A 260 19.33 18.51 -1.73
C ASN A 260 20.36 19.37 -0.95
N ALA A 261 20.48 19.13 0.36
CA ALA A 261 21.42 19.80 1.25
C ALA A 261 22.85 19.21 1.21
N GLY A 262 23.13 18.25 0.33
CA GLY A 262 24.46 17.64 0.17
C GLY A 262 24.71 16.41 1.04
N GLY A 263 23.70 15.93 1.76
CA GLY A 263 23.79 14.68 2.53
C GLY A 263 23.64 13.44 1.65
N THR A 264 24.03 12.29 2.18
CA THR A 264 23.96 10.99 1.49
C THR A 264 23.38 9.92 2.38
N HIS A 265 22.54 9.05 1.81
CA HIS A 265 21.99 7.87 2.45
C HIS A 265 22.76 6.63 1.98
N TYR A 266 23.18 5.79 2.91
CA TYR A 266 23.97 4.58 2.66
C TYR A 266 23.27 3.35 3.22
N LEU A 267 23.27 2.27 2.45
CA LEU A 267 22.97 0.93 2.93
C LEU A 267 24.24 0.33 3.55
N CYS A 268 24.19 -0.05 4.82
CA CYS A 268 25.34 -0.55 5.58
C CYS A 268 25.34 -2.08 5.66
N GLY A 269 26.47 -2.69 5.27
CA GLY A 269 26.63 -4.14 5.26
C GLY A 269 26.62 -4.75 3.86
N PRO A 270 26.98 -6.06 3.75
CA PRO A 270 26.97 -6.76 2.48
C PRO A 270 25.55 -6.94 1.96
N ALA A 271 25.36 -6.80 0.64
CA ALA A 271 24.11 -7.18 0.00
C ALA A 271 23.93 -8.71 0.11
N SER A 272 22.86 -9.13 0.75
CA SER A 272 22.50 -10.54 0.89
C SER A 272 21.01 -10.73 0.67
N PRO A 273 20.58 -11.73 -0.12
CA PRO A 273 19.16 -11.97 -0.36
C PRO A 273 18.39 -12.13 0.96
N GLY A 274 17.30 -11.37 1.11
CA GLY A 274 16.40 -11.46 2.27
C GLY A 274 16.94 -10.88 3.60
N ALA A 275 18.17 -10.35 3.63
CA ALA A 275 18.71 -9.70 4.81
C ALA A 275 18.63 -8.17 4.65
N PRO A 276 17.88 -7.46 5.51
CA PRO A 276 17.81 -6.02 5.47
C PRO A 276 19.16 -5.40 5.86
N ARG A 277 19.49 -4.26 5.29
CA ARG A 277 20.66 -3.46 5.64
C ARG A 277 20.25 -2.17 6.31
N PRO A 278 20.87 -1.80 7.47
CA PRO A 278 20.62 -0.51 8.09
C PRO A 278 20.93 0.65 7.14
N VAL A 279 20.17 1.72 7.28
CA VAL A 279 20.35 2.95 6.50
C VAL A 279 21.02 4.00 7.39
N LEU A 280 22.18 4.46 6.95
CA LEU A 280 22.93 5.55 7.54
C LEU A 280 22.71 6.81 6.69
N HIS A 281 22.46 7.93 7.33
CA HIS A 281 22.47 9.25 6.70
C HIS A 281 23.69 10.03 7.19
N THR A 282 24.34 10.77 6.25
CA THR A 282 25.37 11.78 6.53
C THR A 282 24.91 13.13 6.01
N ASP A 283 25.15 14.20 6.75
CA ASP A 283 24.88 15.56 6.29
C ASP A 283 26.13 16.27 5.74
N SER A 284 25.95 17.46 5.20
CA SER A 284 27.05 18.30 4.69
C SER A 284 27.88 18.97 5.81
N GLU A 285 27.46 18.86 7.06
CA GLU A 285 28.15 19.44 8.23
C GLU A 285 29.06 18.43 8.93
N GLY A 286 29.22 17.22 8.37
CA GLY A 286 30.04 16.17 8.95
C GLY A 286 29.37 15.45 10.13
N ARG A 287 28.02 15.38 10.14
CA ARG A 287 27.28 14.58 11.11
C ARG A 287 26.68 13.35 10.45
N ALA A 288 26.46 12.31 11.25
CA ALA A 288 25.87 11.06 10.76
C ALA A 288 24.93 10.44 11.78
N SER A 289 23.92 9.72 11.29
CA SER A 289 23.01 8.92 12.12
C SER A 289 22.49 7.71 11.36
N LEU A 290 22.35 6.58 12.03
CA LEU A 290 21.42 5.55 11.58
C LEU A 290 20.01 6.13 11.61
N ILE A 291 19.25 5.89 10.54
CA ILE A 291 17.87 6.39 10.42
C ILE A 291 16.83 5.26 10.32
N ALA A 292 17.27 4.06 9.94
CA ALA A 292 16.38 2.90 9.79
C ALA A 292 17.17 1.58 9.80
N GLU A 293 16.47 0.47 10.10
CA GLU A 293 17.02 -0.89 10.04
C GLU A 293 16.98 -1.49 8.62
N SER A 294 16.26 -0.85 7.71
CA SER A 294 16.10 -1.31 6.33
C SER A 294 15.73 -0.17 5.40
N LEU A 295 15.88 -0.38 4.08
CA LEU A 295 15.42 0.56 3.07
C LEU A 295 13.89 0.79 3.17
N ALA A 296 13.10 -0.26 3.46
CA ALA A 296 11.66 -0.15 3.65
C ALA A 296 11.30 0.80 4.81
N GLU A 297 12.00 0.70 5.93
CA GLU A 297 11.80 1.60 7.07
C GLU A 297 12.26 3.02 6.77
N ALA A 298 13.38 3.21 6.07
CA ALA A 298 13.85 4.52 5.65
C ALA A 298 12.85 5.22 4.73
N LEU A 299 12.31 4.50 3.73
CA LEU A 299 11.27 5.03 2.84
C LEU A 299 9.98 5.35 3.60
N THR A 300 9.59 4.49 4.54
CA THR A 300 8.43 4.76 5.42
C THR A 300 8.67 6.00 6.27
N LEU A 301 9.86 6.16 6.83
CA LEU A 301 10.24 7.33 7.62
C LEU A 301 10.09 8.62 6.82
N VAL A 302 10.72 8.71 5.64
CA VAL A 302 10.72 9.95 4.83
C VAL A 302 9.33 10.29 4.27
N LEU A 303 8.47 9.29 4.06
CA LEU A 303 7.08 9.53 3.63
C LEU A 303 6.15 9.94 4.76
N VAL A 304 6.36 9.40 5.98
CA VAL A 304 5.45 9.62 7.12
C VAL A 304 5.89 10.82 7.97
N LEU A 305 7.18 11.07 8.08
CA LEU A 305 7.77 12.15 8.89
C LEU A 305 8.82 12.91 8.06
N PRO A 306 8.43 13.78 7.12
CA PRO A 306 9.38 14.55 6.29
C PRO A 306 10.38 15.38 7.08
N SER A 307 9.97 15.87 8.27
CA SER A 307 10.82 16.62 9.20
C SER A 307 11.65 15.75 10.16
N TRP A 308 11.99 14.53 9.78
CA TRP A 308 12.73 13.59 10.64
C TRP A 308 14.12 14.14 11.10
N HIS A 309 14.73 15.03 10.33
CA HIS A 309 15.98 15.70 10.70
C HIS A 309 15.81 16.53 11.98
N ASP A 310 14.71 17.27 12.09
CA ASP A 310 14.40 18.08 13.27
C ASP A 310 14.20 17.21 14.51
N ALA A 311 13.68 15.99 14.32
CA ALA A 311 13.53 15.04 15.41
C ALA A 311 14.90 14.60 15.98
N LEU A 312 15.92 14.44 15.16
CA LEU A 312 17.29 14.14 15.58
C LEU A 312 17.95 15.35 16.26
N ALA A 313 17.60 16.57 15.86
CA ALA A 313 18.02 17.81 16.52
C ALA A 313 17.27 18.09 17.83
N GLY A 314 16.41 17.20 18.31
CA GLY A 314 15.74 17.29 19.60
C GLY A 314 14.33 17.88 19.59
N PHE A 315 13.80 18.30 18.44
CA PHE A 315 12.42 18.74 18.34
C PHE A 315 11.43 17.58 18.54
N ARG A 316 10.24 17.88 19.06
CA ARG A 316 9.21 16.89 19.39
C ARG A 316 7.82 17.35 18.92
N PRO A 317 6.87 16.45 18.66
CA PRO A 317 5.49 16.82 18.40
C PRO A 317 4.90 17.69 19.52
N PRO A 318 4.03 18.68 19.23
CA PRO A 318 3.38 18.92 17.93
C PRO A 318 4.17 19.79 16.95
N ALA A 319 5.38 20.24 17.30
CA ALA A 319 6.17 21.11 16.42
C ALA A 319 6.68 20.40 15.17
N LEU A 320 6.88 19.05 15.24
CA LEU A 320 7.25 18.24 14.06
C LEU A 320 6.07 18.16 13.09
N GLY A 321 6.30 18.57 11.86
CA GLY A 321 5.32 18.43 10.77
C GLY A 321 4.26 19.53 10.68
N SER A 322 4.08 20.42 11.67
CA SER A 322 3.09 21.51 11.57
C SER A 322 3.37 22.42 10.39
N ASP A 323 4.60 22.90 10.26
CA ASP A 323 5.02 23.80 9.19
C ASP A 323 4.95 23.09 7.82
N HIS A 324 5.30 21.80 7.79
CA HIS A 324 5.19 21.00 6.55
C HIS A 324 3.74 20.84 6.10
N LEU A 325 2.80 20.58 7.03
CA LEU A 325 1.38 20.46 6.72
C LEU A 325 0.74 21.79 6.31
N ASP A 326 1.23 22.92 6.83
CA ASP A 326 0.77 24.23 6.41
C ASP A 326 1.17 24.55 4.97
N ASP A 327 2.35 24.10 4.54
CA ASP A 327 2.85 24.25 3.17
C ASP A 327 2.31 23.16 2.22
N HIS A 328 2.05 21.94 2.72
CA HIS A 328 1.60 20.77 1.97
C HIS A 328 0.36 20.11 2.60
N PRO A 329 -0.82 20.74 2.51
CA PRO A 329 -2.04 20.27 3.18
C PRO A 329 -2.55 18.91 2.66
N ASP A 330 -2.15 18.51 1.47
CA ASP A 330 -2.48 17.24 0.82
C ASP A 330 -1.49 16.10 1.17
N HIS A 331 -0.45 16.38 1.95
CA HIS A 331 0.58 15.41 2.33
C HIS A 331 0.01 14.10 2.90
N PRO A 332 -1.00 14.07 3.79
CA PRO A 332 -1.53 12.80 4.30
C PRO A 332 -2.11 11.89 3.21
N GLU A 333 -2.78 12.48 2.20
CA GLU A 333 -3.36 11.73 1.09
C GLU A 333 -2.28 11.21 0.13
N VAL A 334 -1.27 12.04 -0.17
CA VAL A 334 -0.11 11.68 -0.99
C VAL A 334 0.68 10.56 -0.30
N ARG A 335 0.98 10.71 0.98
CA ARG A 335 1.65 9.70 1.80
C ARG A 335 0.95 8.34 1.72
N ASP A 336 -0.35 8.30 2.01
CA ASP A 336 -1.11 7.05 2.06
C ASP A 336 -1.18 6.38 0.69
N ARG A 337 -1.29 7.16 -0.37
CA ARG A 337 -1.24 6.68 -1.76
C ARG A 337 0.13 6.10 -2.11
N LEU A 338 1.23 6.80 -1.76
CA LEU A 338 2.59 6.35 -2.05
C LEU A 338 2.99 5.12 -1.22
N LEU A 339 2.62 5.06 0.07
CA LEU A 339 2.83 3.85 0.88
C LEU A 339 2.14 2.65 0.24
N GLY A 340 0.90 2.82 -0.25
CA GLY A 340 0.17 1.76 -0.95
C GLY A 340 0.85 1.37 -2.27
N ALA A 341 1.21 2.33 -3.12
CA ALA A 341 1.84 2.09 -4.42
C ALA A 341 3.21 1.39 -4.29
N LEU A 342 3.96 1.72 -3.24
CA LEU A 342 5.27 1.09 -2.97
C LEU A 342 5.16 -0.21 -2.17
N GLY A 343 3.96 -0.60 -1.74
CA GLY A 343 3.74 -1.79 -0.90
C GLY A 343 4.42 -1.67 0.47
N LEU A 344 4.54 -0.46 0.99
CA LEU A 344 5.13 -0.19 2.30
C LEU A 344 4.09 -0.31 3.42
N PRO A 345 4.51 -0.69 4.63
CA PRO A 345 3.59 -0.78 5.76
C PRO A 345 3.07 0.60 6.15
N ARG A 346 1.81 0.68 6.55
CA ARG A 346 1.26 1.88 7.18
C ARG A 346 1.84 2.02 8.59
N ALA A 347 2.23 3.24 8.94
CA ALA A 347 2.71 3.59 10.26
C ALA A 347 2.26 5.01 10.62
N THR A 348 2.11 5.28 11.92
CA THR A 348 1.86 6.62 12.44
C THR A 348 3.16 7.40 12.60
N GLU A 349 3.10 8.72 12.62
CA GLU A 349 4.26 9.58 12.89
C GLU A 349 4.94 9.23 14.23
N GLN A 350 4.16 8.90 15.25
CA GLN A 350 4.69 8.49 16.54
C GLN A 350 5.50 7.19 16.46
N GLU A 351 5.00 6.19 15.71
CA GLU A 351 5.71 4.92 15.56
C GLU A 351 7.00 5.06 14.77
N VAL A 352 7.02 5.87 13.70
CA VAL A 352 8.26 6.10 12.94
C VAL A 352 9.26 6.93 13.73
N LEU A 353 8.81 7.90 14.49
CA LEU A 353 9.66 8.70 15.39
C LEU A 353 10.32 7.82 16.47
N GLU A 354 9.56 6.96 17.12
CA GLU A 354 10.09 6.04 18.13
C GLU A 354 11.16 5.10 17.54
N ARG A 355 10.92 4.56 16.34
CA ARG A 355 11.89 3.73 15.63
C ARG A 355 13.14 4.52 15.25
N LEU A 356 12.98 5.72 14.68
CA LEU A 356 14.10 6.60 14.33
C LEU A 356 15.01 6.85 15.54
N LEU A 357 14.44 7.26 16.66
CA LEU A 357 15.21 7.57 17.86
C LEU A 357 15.91 6.32 18.44
N ALA A 358 15.25 5.16 18.40
CA ALA A 358 15.83 3.90 18.85
C ALA A 358 17.03 3.48 18.00
N VAL A 359 16.93 3.63 16.67
CA VAL A 359 18.01 3.29 15.74
C VAL A 359 19.16 4.31 15.85
N ALA A 360 18.83 5.60 15.88
CA ALA A 360 19.81 6.69 15.99
C ALA A 360 20.68 6.58 17.26
N ALA A 361 20.11 6.18 18.39
CA ALA A 361 20.84 5.98 19.64
C ALA A 361 21.94 4.92 19.54
N ARG A 362 21.89 4.01 18.58
CA ARG A 362 22.86 2.94 18.35
C ARG A 362 24.03 3.36 17.46
N THR A 363 23.94 4.51 16.78
CA THR A 363 24.94 4.97 15.80
C THR A 363 26.36 4.95 16.36
N VAL A 364 26.56 5.52 17.54
CA VAL A 364 27.89 5.57 18.18
C VAL A 364 28.34 4.21 18.71
N SER A 365 27.48 3.56 19.50
CA SER A 365 27.82 2.34 20.23
C SER A 365 28.09 1.15 19.33
N GLU A 366 27.51 1.10 18.13
CA GLU A 366 27.67 0.02 17.17
C GLU A 366 28.65 0.35 16.04
N GLY A 367 29.37 1.48 16.14
CA GLY A 367 30.42 1.85 15.21
C GLY A 367 29.94 2.29 13.83
N PHE A 368 28.81 2.98 13.77
CA PHE A 368 28.25 3.56 12.53
C PHE A 368 28.62 5.03 12.30
N LEU A 369 29.42 5.66 13.19
CA LEU A 369 29.98 6.99 12.90
C LEU A 369 31.10 6.87 11.88
N PRO A 370 30.93 7.40 10.65
CA PRO A 370 31.90 7.23 9.60
C PRO A 370 33.16 8.10 9.79
N ARG A 371 34.19 7.73 9.04
CA ARG A 371 35.45 8.48 8.90
C ARG A 371 35.81 8.57 7.42
N VAL A 372 36.51 9.65 7.04
CA VAL A 372 37.09 9.77 5.70
C VAL A 372 38.41 9.00 5.69
N PRO A 373 38.59 8.00 4.82
CA PRO A 373 39.82 7.22 4.74
C PRO A 373 41.04 8.11 4.43
N GLY A 374 42.09 8.00 5.27
CA GLY A 374 43.34 8.74 5.09
C GLY A 374 43.41 10.08 5.83
N GLU A 375 42.36 10.47 6.53
CA GLU A 375 42.35 11.68 7.37
C GLU A 375 42.10 11.28 8.84
N GLU A 376 43.14 11.40 9.69
CA GLU A 376 43.06 10.92 11.08
C GLU A 376 42.07 11.68 11.96
N ASP A 377 41.73 12.95 11.61
CA ASP A 377 40.85 13.86 12.37
C ASP A 377 39.46 14.05 11.75
N SER A 378 39.07 13.28 10.73
CA SER A 378 37.84 13.47 9.97
C SER A 378 36.67 12.56 10.39
N ALA A 379 36.53 12.30 11.71
CA ALA A 379 35.39 11.56 12.22
C ALA A 379 34.13 12.42 12.18
N PHE A 380 33.03 11.86 11.65
CA PHE A 380 31.72 12.49 11.70
C PHE A 380 31.21 12.57 13.16
N GLY A 381 30.45 13.61 13.49
CA GLY A 381 29.71 13.73 14.73
C GLY A 381 28.36 13.01 14.68
N PRO A 382 27.78 12.61 15.84
CA PRO A 382 26.40 12.08 15.85
C PRO A 382 25.40 13.21 15.59
N MET A 383 24.30 12.90 14.86
CA MET A 383 23.16 13.83 14.68
C MET A 383 22.28 13.87 15.91
N LEU A 384 22.10 12.72 16.59
CA LEU A 384 21.35 12.66 17.83
C LEU A 384 22.22 13.20 18.98
N GLU A 385 21.93 14.39 19.47
CA GLU A 385 22.60 14.94 20.64
C GLU A 385 22.17 14.19 21.89
N ASP A 386 23.15 13.87 22.77
CA ASP A 386 22.87 13.27 24.08
C ASP A 386 22.03 14.24 24.92
N LEU A 387 20.73 14.04 24.98
CA LEU A 387 19.82 14.76 25.88
C LEU A 387 20.07 14.43 27.37
N GLY A 388 21.17 13.74 27.70
CA GLY A 388 21.56 13.28 29.03
C GLY A 388 22.51 14.20 29.80
N GLY A 389 22.93 15.31 29.21
CA GLY A 389 23.70 16.36 29.97
C GLY A 389 22.76 17.35 30.62
N SER A 390 22.68 17.36 31.94
CA SER A 390 22.00 18.39 32.73
C SER A 390 22.53 19.79 32.36
N GLY A 391 21.97 20.34 31.30
CA GLY A 391 22.13 21.77 30.96
C GLY A 391 21.44 22.59 32.03
N ASN A 392 22.25 23.23 32.82
CA ASN A 392 21.95 24.22 33.82
C ASN A 392 20.97 25.26 33.26
N LEU A 393 19.70 25.20 33.68
CA LEU A 393 18.73 26.28 33.57
C LEU A 393 19.11 27.40 34.55
N GLY A 394 20.13 28.12 34.24
CA GLY A 394 20.59 29.21 35.03
C GLY A 394 21.33 30.21 34.18
N ASP A 395 20.65 31.30 33.96
CA ASP A 395 21.09 32.63 33.59
C ASP A 395 20.52 33.16 32.25
N LEU A 396 19.23 33.42 32.24
CA LEU A 396 18.67 34.52 31.45
C LEU A 396 18.41 35.64 32.42
N GLY A 397 19.52 36.40 32.71
CA GLY A 397 19.47 37.62 33.48
C GLY A 397 18.56 38.65 32.85
N ASP A 398 17.69 39.19 33.70
CA ASP A 398 16.98 40.43 33.56
C ASP A 398 17.86 41.49 32.89
N GLN A 399 17.46 41.97 31.75
CA GLN A 399 17.81 43.30 31.24
C GLN A 399 16.51 44.02 30.89
N ASP A 400 15.80 44.41 31.95
CA ASP A 400 14.94 45.60 31.96
C ASP A 400 15.84 46.82 32.09
N ASP A 401 16.02 47.53 31.00
CA ASP A 401 16.34 48.96 31.03
C ASP A 401 15.52 49.66 29.94
N ALA A 402 14.29 49.95 30.30
CA ALA A 402 13.41 50.84 29.56
C ALA A 402 13.80 52.30 29.89
N GLU A 403 14.58 52.94 29.07
CA GLU A 403 14.73 54.40 29.06
C GLU A 403 13.46 55.06 28.53
N VAL A 404 12.70 55.61 29.45
CA VAL A 404 11.54 56.46 29.20
C VAL A 404 12.03 57.84 28.78
N HIS A 405 11.86 58.26 27.55
CA HIS A 405 11.92 59.63 27.10
C HIS A 405 10.54 60.31 27.16
N PRO A 406 10.39 61.48 27.78
CA PRO A 406 9.13 62.19 27.84
C PRO A 406 8.81 62.95 26.53
N PRO A 407 7.53 63.24 26.23
CA PRO A 407 7.14 63.88 24.98
C PRO A 407 7.37 65.42 25.10
N SER A 408 8.08 65.99 24.14
CA SER A 408 8.19 67.43 23.90
C SER A 408 6.90 67.97 23.29
N ALA A 409 6.26 68.91 24.03
CA ALA A 409 5.21 69.77 23.53
C ALA A 409 5.80 70.93 22.69
N GLY A 410 5.07 71.37 21.70
CA GLY A 410 5.35 72.60 20.96
C GLY A 410 4.71 72.60 19.57
N ALA A 411 3.52 73.06 19.44
CA ALA A 411 3.06 74.42 19.05
C ALA A 411 3.22 74.73 17.55
N ARG A 412 2.14 74.89 16.96
CA ARG A 412 1.55 75.68 15.88
C ARG A 412 1.00 74.86 14.72
#